data_0f87afe9ce82dcad58b0b1339ce96b35
#
_entry.id   0f87afe9ce82dcad58b0b1339ce96b35
#
_cell.length_a   1.000
_cell.length_b   1.000
_cell.length_c   1.000
_cell.angle_alpha   90.00
_cell.angle_beta   90.00
_cell.angle_gamma   90.00
#
_symmetry.space_group_name_H-M   'P 1'
#
loop_
_entity.id
_entity.type
_entity.pdbx_description
1 polymer ?
#
loop_
_entity_poly.entity_id
_entity_poly.type
_entity_poly.pdbx_seq_one_letter_code
_entity_poly.pdbx_strand_id
1 'polypeptide(L)'
;NLERNEITDKGVQALASSSIITNLKELHLERNEISDAGAKAIAGSANFSYLNFINLWKNKVGAEGAKAIASSTILVNLKNLDLAQNNIGDEGAKALAESNTLAGLEWLEIFGSGLTDEGKKQLKESTAFPKLQTLVVE
;
A
#
# COMPACT_ATOMS: atom_id res chain seq x y z
N ASN A 1 4.10 -3.91 15.43
CA ASN A 1 5.21 -4.00 14.49
C ASN A 1 5.52 -5.47 14.22
N LEU A 2 5.56 -5.85 12.94
CA LEU A 2 5.82 -7.22 12.47
C LEU A 2 6.98 -7.25 11.44
N GLU A 3 7.86 -6.27 11.48
CA GLU A 3 9.04 -6.17 10.61
C GLU A 3 9.95 -7.41 10.74
N ARG A 4 10.49 -7.89 9.60
CA ARG A 4 11.50 -8.98 9.53
C ARG A 4 11.07 -10.30 10.21
N ASN A 5 9.84 -10.74 9.96
CA ASN A 5 9.32 -11.97 10.58
C ASN A 5 8.98 -13.07 9.57
N GLU A 6 9.47 -12.97 8.33
CA GLU A 6 9.14 -13.93 7.27
C GLU A 6 7.63 -14.12 7.07
N ILE A 7 6.86 -13.06 7.33
CA ILE A 7 5.41 -13.09 7.17
C ILE A 7 5.08 -13.21 5.69
N THR A 8 4.30 -14.22 5.38
CA THR A 8 3.76 -14.47 4.04
C THR A 8 2.34 -13.95 3.92
N ASP A 9 1.77 -14.07 2.72
CA ASP A 9 0.36 -13.76 2.47
C ASP A 9 -0.60 -14.47 3.43
N LYS A 10 -0.28 -15.71 3.82
CA LYS A 10 -1.08 -16.46 4.80
C LYS A 10 -1.11 -15.79 6.17
N GLY A 11 0.03 -15.25 6.62
CA GLY A 11 0.10 -14.50 7.87
C GLY A 11 -0.75 -13.22 7.82
N VAL A 12 -0.68 -12.50 6.71
CA VAL A 12 -1.52 -11.31 6.48
C VAL A 12 -3.00 -11.67 6.42
N GLN A 13 -3.36 -12.74 5.71
CA GLN A 13 -4.74 -13.24 5.64
C GLN A 13 -5.28 -13.61 7.02
N ALA A 14 -4.46 -14.23 7.88
CA ALA A 14 -4.84 -14.54 9.26
C ALA A 14 -5.12 -13.26 10.08
N LEU A 15 -4.29 -12.23 9.93
CA LEU A 15 -4.54 -10.91 10.53
C LEU A 15 -5.83 -10.28 10.00
N ALA A 16 -6.01 -10.32 8.68
CA ALA A 16 -7.15 -9.74 7.98
C ALA A 16 -8.49 -10.40 8.36
N SER A 17 -8.48 -11.68 8.74
CA SER A 17 -9.66 -12.45 9.16
C SER A 17 -9.80 -12.60 10.68
N SER A 18 -8.93 -11.97 11.47
CA SER A 18 -8.97 -12.05 12.94
C SER A 18 -10.25 -11.41 13.49
N SER A 19 -10.93 -12.10 14.39
CA SER A 19 -12.07 -11.55 15.13
C SER A 19 -11.67 -10.64 16.32
N ILE A 20 -10.37 -10.58 16.61
CA ILE A 20 -9.82 -9.84 17.76
C ILE A 20 -9.14 -8.54 17.33
N ILE A 21 -8.43 -8.58 16.19
CA ILE A 21 -7.65 -7.44 15.69
C ILE A 21 -8.55 -6.60 14.79
N THR A 22 -9.27 -5.64 15.36
CA THR A 22 -10.28 -4.86 14.61
C THR A 22 -10.05 -3.35 14.62
N ASN A 23 -9.07 -2.85 15.37
CA ASN A 23 -8.85 -1.41 15.58
C ASN A 23 -7.41 -0.97 15.33
N LEU A 24 -6.69 -1.65 14.43
CA LEU A 24 -5.33 -1.24 14.08
C LEU A 24 -5.32 0.11 13.39
N LYS A 25 -4.42 0.99 13.83
CA LYS A 25 -4.14 2.28 13.20
C LYS A 25 -2.89 2.25 12.35
N GLU A 26 -1.93 1.41 12.71
CA GLU A 26 -0.66 1.29 12.02
C GLU A 26 -0.33 -0.18 11.76
N LEU A 27 0.15 -0.47 10.55
CA LEU A 27 0.55 -1.80 10.14
C LEU A 27 1.97 -1.76 9.59
N HIS A 28 2.90 -2.26 10.36
CA HIS A 28 4.33 -2.34 10.04
C HIS A 28 4.67 -3.77 9.62
N LEU A 29 4.90 -3.96 8.32
CA LEU A 29 5.16 -5.26 7.69
C LEU A 29 6.43 -5.23 6.81
N GLU A 30 7.35 -4.32 7.10
CA GLU A 30 8.58 -4.14 6.34
C GLU A 30 9.41 -5.42 6.32
N ARG A 31 10.11 -5.68 5.20
CA ARG A 31 11.05 -6.80 5.04
C ARG A 31 10.41 -8.15 5.36
N ASN A 32 9.32 -8.44 4.70
CA ASN A 32 8.61 -9.71 4.76
C ASN A 32 8.46 -10.33 3.35
N GLU A 33 7.59 -11.32 3.22
CA GLU A 33 7.36 -12.09 2.00
C GLU A 33 5.96 -11.85 1.40
N ILE A 34 5.44 -10.62 1.56
CA ILE A 34 4.07 -10.28 1.19
C ILE A 34 4.00 -9.97 -0.30
N SER A 35 3.12 -10.66 -1.01
CA SER A 35 2.84 -10.46 -2.43
C SER A 35 1.50 -9.75 -2.65
N ASP A 36 1.03 -9.76 -3.90
CA ASP A 36 -0.28 -9.21 -4.27
C ASP A 36 -1.44 -9.81 -3.48
N ALA A 37 -1.35 -11.09 -3.13
CA ALA A 37 -2.40 -11.76 -2.36
C ALA A 37 -2.52 -11.19 -0.94
N GLY A 38 -1.39 -10.90 -0.30
CA GLY A 38 -1.38 -10.23 1.01
C GLY A 38 -1.86 -8.78 0.92
N ALA A 39 -1.42 -8.04 -0.10
CA ALA A 39 -1.89 -6.67 -0.34
C ALA A 39 -3.41 -6.62 -0.59
N LYS A 40 -3.96 -7.57 -1.36
CA LYS A 40 -5.42 -7.73 -1.56
C LYS A 40 -6.15 -8.03 -0.25
N ALA A 41 -5.59 -8.87 0.61
CA ALA A 41 -6.17 -9.16 1.92
C ALA A 41 -6.21 -7.92 2.81
N ILE A 42 -5.16 -7.10 2.81
CA ILE A 42 -5.14 -5.82 3.53
C ILE A 42 -6.22 -4.89 2.98
N ALA A 43 -6.26 -4.72 1.66
CA ALA A 43 -7.18 -3.80 0.99
C ALA A 43 -8.66 -4.17 1.14
N GLY A 44 -8.97 -5.44 1.37
CA GLY A 44 -10.35 -5.96 1.44
C GLY A 44 -10.87 -6.24 2.83
N SER A 45 -10.06 -6.15 3.88
CA SER A 45 -10.49 -6.51 5.23
C SER A 45 -11.06 -5.33 6.02
N ALA A 46 -12.30 -5.47 6.50
CA ALA A 46 -12.94 -4.49 7.38
C ALA A 46 -12.15 -4.26 8.68
N ASN A 47 -11.32 -5.22 9.12
CA ASN A 47 -10.45 -5.08 10.29
C ASN A 47 -9.45 -3.93 10.14
N PHE A 48 -9.16 -3.51 8.92
CA PHE A 48 -8.17 -2.48 8.60
C PHE A 48 -8.78 -1.12 8.25
N SER A 49 -10.07 -0.93 8.51
CA SER A 49 -10.78 0.34 8.22
C SER A 49 -10.25 1.56 9.00
N TYR A 50 -9.55 1.33 10.11
CA TYR A 50 -8.95 2.40 10.91
C TYR A 50 -7.47 2.67 10.60
N LEU A 51 -6.87 1.93 9.64
CA LEU A 51 -5.48 2.14 9.28
C LEU A 51 -5.26 3.53 8.70
N ASN A 52 -4.31 4.26 9.28
CA ASN A 52 -3.79 5.51 8.77
C ASN A 52 -2.33 5.39 8.29
N PHE A 53 -1.65 4.31 8.64
CA PHE A 53 -0.26 4.03 8.28
C PHE A 53 -0.11 2.56 7.84
N ILE A 54 0.44 2.36 6.64
CA ILE A 54 0.83 1.04 6.13
C ILE A 54 2.27 1.12 5.62
N ASN A 55 3.14 0.27 6.15
CA ASN A 55 4.48 0.09 5.63
C ASN A 55 4.67 -1.34 5.12
N LEU A 56 4.85 -1.45 3.81
CA LEU A 56 5.16 -2.67 3.06
C LEU A 56 6.54 -2.61 2.40
N TRP A 57 7.43 -1.74 2.88
CA TRP A 57 8.79 -1.60 2.34
C TRP A 57 9.48 -2.97 2.24
N LYS A 58 10.11 -3.20 1.08
CA LYS A 58 10.90 -4.41 0.84
C LYS A 58 10.09 -5.69 1.04
N ASN A 59 9.03 -5.80 0.27
CA ASN A 59 8.18 -6.98 0.12
C ASN A 59 8.15 -7.41 -1.36
N LYS A 60 7.14 -8.17 -1.78
CA LYS A 60 6.95 -8.70 -3.14
C LYS A 60 5.65 -8.22 -3.78
N VAL A 61 5.15 -7.06 -3.36
CA VAL A 61 3.90 -6.50 -3.89
C VAL A 61 4.13 -6.05 -5.34
N GLY A 62 3.27 -6.47 -6.23
CA GLY A 62 3.28 -6.11 -7.64
C GLY A 62 2.16 -5.14 -8.03
N ALA A 63 1.94 -5.01 -9.33
CA ALA A 63 0.92 -4.12 -9.88
C ALA A 63 -0.49 -4.44 -9.37
N GLU A 64 -0.84 -5.72 -9.26
CA GLU A 64 -2.17 -6.16 -8.81
C GLU A 64 -2.42 -5.85 -7.34
N GLY A 65 -1.39 -5.92 -6.48
CA GLY A 65 -1.48 -5.51 -5.09
C GLY A 65 -1.65 -3.99 -4.96
N ALA A 66 -0.90 -3.22 -5.75
CA ALA A 66 -1.03 -1.77 -5.80
C ALA A 66 -2.42 -1.34 -6.29
N LYS A 67 -2.97 -2.00 -7.33
CA LYS A 67 -4.35 -1.78 -7.81
C LYS A 67 -5.38 -2.03 -6.71
N ALA A 68 -5.22 -3.12 -5.95
CA ALA A 68 -6.12 -3.44 -4.85
C ALA A 68 -6.11 -2.36 -3.76
N ILE A 69 -4.93 -1.88 -3.38
CA ILE A 69 -4.79 -0.77 -2.42
C ILE A 69 -5.41 0.50 -2.98
N ALA A 70 -5.12 0.84 -4.23
CA ALA A 70 -5.60 2.05 -4.91
C ALA A 70 -7.13 2.12 -5.05
N SER A 71 -7.80 0.97 -5.12
CA SER A 71 -9.26 0.86 -5.27
C SER A 71 -9.97 0.43 -3.98
N SER A 72 -9.26 0.33 -2.86
CA SER A 72 -9.83 -0.12 -1.60
C SER A 72 -10.85 0.87 -1.05
N THR A 73 -12.07 0.40 -0.83
CA THR A 73 -13.12 1.15 -0.12
C THR A 73 -12.98 1.06 1.41
N ILE A 74 -12.02 0.29 1.89
CA ILE A 74 -11.73 0.09 3.32
C ILE A 74 -10.66 1.07 3.80
N LEU A 75 -9.60 1.28 3.02
CA LEU A 75 -8.42 2.06 3.41
C LEU A 75 -8.61 3.58 3.26
N VAL A 76 -9.82 4.08 3.42
CA VAL A 76 -10.19 5.49 3.20
C VAL A 76 -9.55 6.46 4.21
N ASN A 77 -9.08 5.95 5.34
CA ASN A 77 -8.41 6.74 6.37
C ASN A 77 -6.87 6.78 6.22
N LEU A 78 -6.34 6.14 5.17
CA LEU A 78 -4.90 6.02 4.97
C LEU A 78 -4.26 7.39 4.71
N LYS A 79 -3.20 7.69 5.47
CA LYS A 79 -2.40 8.91 5.38
C LYS A 79 -1.00 8.63 4.88
N ASN A 80 -0.41 7.52 5.30
CA ASN A 80 0.96 7.16 4.98
C ASN A 80 0.99 5.75 4.36
N LEU A 81 1.58 5.67 3.17
CA LEU A 81 1.75 4.42 2.44
C LEU A 81 3.19 4.29 1.95
N ASP A 82 3.89 3.27 2.43
CA ASP A 82 5.22 2.89 1.97
C ASP A 82 5.14 1.59 1.15
N LEU A 83 5.44 1.70 -0.12
CA LEU A 83 5.54 0.61 -1.09
C LEU A 83 6.94 0.50 -1.70
N ALA A 84 7.94 1.19 -1.13
CA ALA A 84 9.29 1.20 -1.69
C ALA A 84 9.92 -0.20 -1.71
N GLN A 85 10.80 -0.42 -2.68
CA GLN A 85 11.48 -1.70 -2.92
C GLN A 85 10.52 -2.91 -3.03
N ASN A 86 9.46 -2.72 -3.79
CA ASN A 86 8.54 -3.77 -4.23
C ASN A 86 8.67 -3.97 -5.77
N ASN A 87 7.66 -4.49 -6.44
CA ASN A 87 7.65 -4.67 -7.89
C ASN A 87 6.37 -4.09 -8.53
N ILE A 88 6.08 -2.85 -8.17
CA ILE A 88 4.82 -2.17 -8.51
C ILE A 88 4.71 -1.90 -10.02
N GLY A 89 5.81 -1.44 -10.63
CA GLY A 89 5.85 -1.07 -12.05
C GLY A 89 4.92 0.10 -12.42
N ASP A 90 4.93 0.48 -13.68
CA ASP A 90 4.13 1.62 -14.16
C ASP A 90 2.62 1.37 -14.10
N GLU A 91 2.18 0.11 -14.26
CA GLU A 91 0.75 -0.22 -14.14
C GLU A 91 0.22 -0.01 -12.72
N GLY A 92 0.99 -0.39 -11.71
CA GLY A 92 0.63 -0.14 -10.31
C GLY A 92 0.71 1.35 -9.97
N ALA A 93 1.73 2.05 -10.47
CA ALA A 93 1.85 3.49 -10.32
C ALA A 93 0.66 4.24 -10.93
N LYS A 94 0.23 3.83 -12.14
CA LYS A 94 -0.97 4.37 -12.79
C LYS A 94 -2.22 4.14 -11.94
N ALA A 95 -2.42 2.94 -11.42
CA ALA A 95 -3.58 2.64 -10.59
C ALA A 95 -3.62 3.52 -9.33
N LEU A 96 -2.47 3.75 -8.70
CA LEU A 96 -2.36 4.69 -7.56
C LEU A 96 -2.68 6.12 -7.99
N ALA A 97 -2.11 6.58 -9.11
CA ALA A 97 -2.31 7.93 -9.65
C ALA A 97 -3.76 8.22 -10.05
N GLU A 98 -4.55 7.20 -10.36
CA GLU A 98 -5.96 7.28 -10.73
C GLU A 98 -6.91 6.90 -9.57
N SER A 99 -6.40 6.73 -8.35
CA SER A 99 -7.19 6.31 -7.19
C SER A 99 -8.28 7.32 -6.83
N ASN A 100 -9.48 6.82 -6.54
CA ASN A 100 -10.61 7.62 -6.04
C ASN A 100 -10.83 7.45 -4.52
N THR A 101 -10.03 6.63 -3.84
CA THR A 101 -10.25 6.24 -2.45
C THR A 101 -9.14 6.71 -1.52
N LEU A 102 -7.96 7.08 -2.05
CA LEU A 102 -6.80 7.50 -1.28
C LEU A 102 -6.65 9.02 -1.15
N ALA A 103 -7.76 9.78 -1.20
CA ALA A 103 -7.75 11.24 -1.14
C ALA A 103 -7.19 11.81 0.18
N GLY A 104 -7.12 11.00 1.23
CA GLY A 104 -6.53 11.35 2.52
C GLY A 104 -5.01 11.22 2.61
N LEU A 105 -4.37 10.67 1.55
CA LEU A 105 -2.94 10.36 1.59
C LEU A 105 -2.08 11.64 1.70
N GLU A 106 -1.21 11.64 2.70
CA GLU A 106 -0.28 12.75 3.00
C GLU A 106 1.16 12.39 2.64
N TRP A 107 1.50 11.10 2.66
CA TRP A 107 2.84 10.60 2.33
C TRP A 107 2.75 9.29 1.52
N LEU A 108 3.46 9.28 0.39
CA LEU A 108 3.61 8.10 -0.47
C LEU A 108 5.09 7.88 -0.79
N GLU A 109 5.60 6.69 -0.47
CA GLU A 109 6.93 6.25 -0.81
C GLU A 109 6.87 5.02 -1.70
N ILE A 110 7.53 5.07 -2.86
CA ILE A 110 7.45 4.03 -3.89
C ILE A 110 8.78 3.88 -4.66
N PHE A 111 9.87 4.47 -4.16
CA PHE A 111 11.17 4.35 -4.82
C PHE A 111 11.65 2.90 -4.94
N GLY A 112 12.44 2.62 -5.96
CA GLY A 112 12.99 1.27 -6.14
C GLY A 112 11.95 0.18 -6.43
N SER A 113 10.75 0.56 -6.89
CA SER A 113 9.63 -0.35 -7.15
C SER A 113 9.39 -0.61 -8.65
N GLY A 114 10.42 -0.45 -9.48
CA GLY A 114 10.37 -0.79 -10.91
C GLY A 114 9.63 0.21 -11.78
N LEU A 115 9.51 1.47 -11.34
CA LEU A 115 8.90 2.52 -12.13
C LEU A 115 9.89 3.06 -13.17
N THR A 116 9.40 3.26 -14.39
CA THR A 116 10.08 4.08 -15.41
C THR A 116 9.79 5.58 -15.18
N ASP A 117 10.38 6.44 -16.00
CA ASP A 117 10.11 7.89 -15.94
C ASP A 117 8.63 8.20 -16.18
N GLU A 118 7.95 7.38 -16.99
CA GLU A 118 6.51 7.53 -17.25
C GLU A 118 5.68 7.25 -15.98
N GLY A 119 5.93 6.15 -15.27
CA GLY A 119 5.23 5.83 -14.03
C GLY A 119 5.46 6.88 -12.95
N LYS A 120 6.70 7.36 -12.81
CA LYS A 120 7.04 8.45 -11.89
C LYS A 120 6.31 9.75 -12.25
N LYS A 121 6.23 10.08 -13.54
CA LYS A 121 5.51 11.26 -14.05
C LYS A 121 4.03 11.17 -13.72
N GLN A 122 3.40 10.03 -13.96
CA GLN A 122 1.97 9.81 -13.65
C GLN A 122 1.67 10.09 -12.18
N LEU A 123 2.51 9.63 -11.25
CA LEU A 123 2.35 9.92 -9.83
C LEU A 123 2.56 11.40 -9.48
N LYS A 124 3.58 12.03 -10.07
CA LYS A 124 3.89 13.46 -9.84
C LYS A 124 2.78 14.40 -10.34
N GLU A 125 2.10 14.02 -11.42
CA GLU A 125 1.01 14.79 -12.05
C GLU A 125 -0.38 14.40 -11.54
N SER A 126 -0.47 13.40 -10.63
CA SER A 126 -1.74 12.90 -10.14
C SER A 126 -2.51 13.93 -9.32
N THR A 127 -3.81 13.98 -9.53
CA THR A 127 -4.77 14.75 -8.72
C THR A 127 -5.51 13.88 -7.69
N ALA A 128 -5.18 12.58 -7.62
CA ALA A 128 -5.80 11.63 -6.70
C ALA A 128 -5.49 11.92 -5.22
N PHE A 129 -4.40 12.63 -4.96
CA PHE A 129 -3.87 12.87 -3.64
C PHE A 129 -3.84 14.36 -3.28
N PRO A 130 -5.00 15.03 -3.09
CA PRO A 130 -5.04 16.47 -2.87
C PRO A 130 -4.37 16.93 -1.56
N LYS A 131 -4.09 16.00 -0.65
CA LYS A 131 -3.42 16.28 0.64
C LYS A 131 -1.95 15.85 0.67
N LEU A 132 -1.42 15.33 -0.44
CA LEU A 132 -0.06 14.80 -0.48
C LEU A 132 0.98 15.89 -0.23
N GLN A 133 1.80 15.69 0.79
CA GLN A 133 2.89 16.59 1.19
C GLN A 133 4.24 16.04 0.75
N THR A 134 4.36 14.70 0.72
CA THR A 134 5.60 14.02 0.38
C THR A 134 5.34 12.88 -0.58
N LEU A 135 6.04 12.91 -1.71
CA LEU A 135 6.10 11.84 -2.70
C LEU A 135 7.56 11.45 -2.94
N VAL A 136 7.92 10.21 -2.62
CA VAL A 136 9.27 9.67 -2.83
C VAL A 136 9.20 8.60 -3.93
N VAL A 137 9.71 8.93 -5.11
CA VAL A 137 9.71 8.06 -6.31
C VAL A 137 11.12 7.73 -6.82
N GLU A 138 12.15 8.35 -6.25
CA GLU A 138 13.58 8.22 -6.65
C GLU A 138 14.45 7.91 -5.44
#